data_91cf569ad3cd40297c8772fd0a8d1cfa
#
_entry.id   91cf569ad3cd40297c8772fd0a8d1cfa
#
_cell.length_a   1.000
_cell.length_b   1.000
_cell.length_c   1.000
_cell.angle_alpha   90.00
_cell.angle_beta   90.00
_cell.angle_gamma   90.00
#
_symmetry.space_group_name_H-M   'P 1'
#
loop_
_entity.id
_entity.type
_entity.pdbx_description
1 polymer ?
#
loop_
_entity_poly.entity_id
_entity_poly.type
_entity_poly.pdbx_seq_one_letter_code
_entity_poly.pdbx_strand_id
1 'polypeptide(L)'
;LPKSRSERIKRRPICIRGSWDAEIVEELKPSLDDYVVIKRRDSVFQDTEVEVWLRSLGIDSIIFSGIDTSICVESSLRDAFNHGYDVVLISDATASNNQDHYKSTLDNIRNYYGLVMNLDEFVGNFAKIER
;
A
#
# COMPACT_ATOMS: atom_id res chain seq x y z
N LEU A 1 -8.01 0.38 -20.97
CA LEU A 1 -8.80 -0.14 -19.85
C LEU A 1 -9.89 -1.07 -20.34
N PRO A 2 -10.17 -2.20 -19.65
CA PRO A 2 -11.35 -3.00 -19.97
C PRO A 2 -12.61 -2.13 -19.93
N LYS A 3 -13.51 -2.30 -20.90
CA LYS A 3 -14.76 -1.50 -20.97
C LYS A 3 -15.52 -1.46 -19.65
N SER A 4 -15.57 -2.58 -18.92
CA SER A 4 -16.21 -2.69 -17.61
C SER A 4 -15.64 -1.74 -16.56
N ARG A 5 -14.30 -1.56 -16.51
CA ARG A 5 -13.66 -0.65 -15.57
C ARG A 5 -13.88 0.82 -15.96
N SER A 6 -13.74 1.15 -17.23
CA SER A 6 -14.00 2.51 -17.73
C SER A 6 -15.48 2.92 -17.57
N GLU A 7 -16.40 2.00 -17.72
CA GLU A 7 -17.82 2.25 -17.50
C GLU A 7 -18.16 2.46 -16.03
N ARG A 8 -17.53 1.68 -15.11
CA ARG A 8 -17.71 1.86 -13.67
C ARG A 8 -17.19 3.22 -13.19
N ILE A 9 -16.02 3.64 -13.66
CA ILE A 9 -15.41 4.94 -13.31
C ILE A 9 -16.29 6.09 -13.85
N LYS A 10 -16.85 5.97 -15.05
CA LYS A 10 -17.75 6.98 -15.60
C LYS A 10 -19.08 7.10 -14.85
N ARG A 11 -19.60 5.98 -14.33
CA ARG A 11 -20.88 5.94 -13.61
C ARG A 11 -20.77 6.36 -12.14
N ARG A 12 -19.63 6.13 -11.54
CA ARG A 12 -19.32 6.51 -10.15
C ARG A 12 -17.85 6.91 -10.06
N PRO A 13 -17.53 8.15 -10.43
CA PRO A 13 -16.19 8.66 -10.21
C PRO A 13 -15.90 8.66 -8.70
N ILE A 14 -14.77 8.08 -8.31
CA ILE A 14 -14.32 7.97 -6.91
C ILE A 14 -12.95 8.60 -6.77
N CYS A 15 -12.63 9.10 -5.57
CA CYS A 15 -11.35 9.72 -5.24
C CYS A 15 -10.97 10.84 -6.22
N ILE A 16 -11.92 11.70 -6.54
CA ILE A 16 -11.67 12.88 -7.36
C ILE A 16 -10.88 13.89 -6.52
N ARG A 17 -9.81 14.42 -7.09
CA ARG A 17 -8.99 15.43 -6.39
C ARG A 17 -9.86 16.58 -5.85
N GLY A 18 -9.75 16.86 -4.55
CA GLY A 18 -10.51 17.90 -3.85
C GLY A 18 -11.92 17.48 -3.43
N SER A 19 -12.29 16.20 -3.61
CA SER A 19 -13.54 15.68 -3.05
C SER A 19 -13.28 14.98 -1.71
N TRP A 20 -14.29 14.91 -0.87
CA TRP A 20 -14.23 14.31 0.46
C TRP A 20 -13.74 12.84 0.43
N ASP A 21 -14.14 12.07 -0.57
CA ASP A 21 -13.74 10.67 -0.73
C ASP A 21 -12.29 10.45 -1.19
N ALA A 22 -11.57 11.54 -1.50
CA ALA A 22 -10.14 11.53 -1.79
C ALA A 22 -9.28 12.01 -0.60
N GLU A 23 -9.90 12.45 0.48
CA GLU A 23 -9.20 12.94 1.66
C GLU A 23 -8.71 11.79 2.54
N ILE A 24 -7.58 12.02 3.20
CA ILE A 24 -7.09 11.11 4.24
C ILE A 24 -7.94 11.36 5.50
N VAL A 25 -8.38 10.28 6.14
CA VAL A 25 -9.18 10.37 7.37
C VAL A 25 -8.41 11.12 8.46
N GLU A 26 -9.15 11.82 9.33
CA GLU A 26 -8.57 12.71 10.34
C GLU A 26 -7.54 12.01 11.23
N GLU A 27 -7.83 10.75 11.60
CA GLU A 27 -7.00 9.94 12.48
C GLU A 27 -5.65 9.57 11.86
N LEU A 28 -5.52 9.64 10.53
CA LEU A 28 -4.32 9.32 9.77
C LEU A 28 -3.78 10.51 8.99
N LYS A 29 -4.16 11.73 9.36
CA LYS A 29 -3.62 12.93 8.70
C LYS A 29 -2.11 12.96 8.76
N PRO A 30 -1.44 13.19 7.60
CA PRO A 30 0.00 13.26 7.57
C PRO A 30 0.51 14.45 8.40
N SER A 31 1.62 14.25 9.09
CA SER A 31 2.40 15.29 9.74
C SER A 31 3.19 16.11 8.71
N LEU A 32 3.85 17.19 9.15
CA LEU A 32 4.64 18.04 8.25
C LEU A 32 5.85 17.30 7.64
N ASP A 33 6.33 16.26 8.32
CA ASP A 33 7.50 15.48 7.90
C ASP A 33 7.14 14.25 7.05
N ASP A 34 5.84 13.98 6.87
CA ASP A 34 5.38 12.86 6.07
C ASP A 34 5.35 13.18 4.57
N TYR A 35 5.82 12.25 3.75
CA TYR A 35 5.72 12.35 2.30
C TYR A 35 4.34 11.94 1.82
N VAL A 36 3.62 12.87 1.17
CA VAL A 36 2.30 12.63 0.59
C VAL A 36 2.40 12.43 -0.91
N VAL A 37 2.11 11.23 -1.38
CA VAL A 37 2.14 10.86 -2.79
C VAL A 37 0.74 10.89 -3.41
N ILE A 38 0.55 11.68 -4.45
CA ILE A 38 -0.68 11.70 -5.23
C ILE A 38 -0.53 10.76 -6.42
N LYS A 39 -1.17 9.62 -6.35
CA LYS A 39 -1.15 8.61 -7.41
C LYS A 39 -2.43 8.60 -8.24
N ARG A 40 -2.32 8.18 -9.50
CA ARG A 40 -3.43 8.02 -10.46
C ARG A 40 -3.65 6.57 -10.87
N ARG A 41 -2.85 5.65 -10.34
CA ARG A 41 -2.89 4.21 -10.62
C ARG A 41 -2.97 3.44 -9.31
N ASP A 42 -3.20 2.14 -9.39
CA ASP A 42 -3.29 1.28 -8.22
C ASP A 42 -1.96 1.25 -7.48
N SER A 43 -0.85 1.06 -8.18
CA SER A 43 0.48 1.12 -7.58
C SER A 43 0.94 2.56 -7.34
N VAL A 44 1.56 2.78 -6.16
CA VAL A 44 2.20 4.05 -5.81
C VAL A 44 3.46 4.33 -6.64
N PHE A 45 4.08 3.32 -7.20
CA PHE A 45 5.29 3.45 -8.04
C PHE A 45 4.97 3.93 -9.46
N GLN A 46 3.70 3.79 -9.90
CA GLN A 46 3.33 4.11 -11.26
C GLN A 46 3.09 5.61 -11.45
N ASP A 47 3.92 6.25 -12.27
CA ASP A 47 3.84 7.68 -12.62
C ASP A 47 3.91 8.62 -11.40
N THR A 48 4.77 8.28 -10.38
CA THR A 48 5.03 9.10 -9.19
C THR A 48 6.54 9.20 -8.92
N GLU A 49 6.90 10.09 -7.98
CA GLU A 49 8.29 10.27 -7.56
C GLU A 49 8.69 9.36 -6.37
N VAL A 50 7.83 8.43 -5.94
CA VAL A 50 8.06 7.66 -4.71
C VAL A 50 9.38 6.88 -4.74
N GLU A 51 9.75 6.28 -5.86
CA GLU A 51 11.01 5.54 -5.97
C GLU A 51 12.23 6.46 -5.82
N VAL A 52 12.16 7.65 -6.40
CA VAL A 52 13.24 8.66 -6.28
C VAL A 52 13.44 9.03 -4.81
N TRP A 53 12.35 9.25 -4.06
CA TRP A 53 12.43 9.56 -2.64
C TRP A 53 13.00 8.41 -1.82
N LEU A 54 12.48 7.20 -2.01
CA LEU A 54 12.94 6.02 -1.28
C LEU A 54 14.44 5.78 -1.51
N ARG A 55 14.90 5.87 -2.76
CA ARG A 55 16.34 5.75 -3.11
C ARG A 55 17.18 6.86 -2.49
N SER A 56 16.74 8.10 -2.53
CA SER A 56 17.46 9.24 -1.96
C SER A 56 17.62 9.15 -0.44
N LEU A 57 16.68 8.50 0.23
CA LEU A 57 16.69 8.25 1.67
C LEU A 57 17.43 6.96 2.06
N GLY A 58 17.93 6.19 1.09
CA GLY A 58 18.61 4.93 1.33
C GLY A 58 17.70 3.84 1.91
N ILE A 59 16.39 3.89 1.61
CA ILE A 59 15.43 2.88 2.06
C ILE A 59 15.64 1.60 1.26
N ASP A 60 15.71 0.48 1.93
CA ASP A 60 15.82 -0.87 1.37
C ASP A 60 14.62 -1.77 1.70
N SER A 61 13.83 -1.39 2.71
CA SER A 61 12.69 -2.17 3.19
C SER A 61 11.44 -1.29 3.32
N ILE A 62 10.28 -1.80 2.90
CA ILE A 62 9.02 -1.05 2.92
C ILE A 62 7.93 -1.84 3.66
N ILE A 63 7.27 -1.16 4.60
CA ILE A 63 6.13 -1.70 5.33
C ILE A 63 4.85 -1.18 4.69
N PHE A 64 3.95 -2.10 4.36
CA PHE A 64 2.69 -1.80 3.71
C PHE A 64 1.50 -1.94 4.66
N SER A 65 0.60 -0.96 4.60
CA SER A 65 -0.70 -0.96 5.26
C SER A 65 -1.72 -0.23 4.38
N GLY A 66 -2.99 -0.15 4.81
CA GLY A 66 -4.03 0.64 4.15
C GLY A 66 -5.02 -0.18 3.34
N ILE A 67 -5.69 0.46 2.39
CA ILE A 67 -6.77 -0.11 1.57
C ILE A 67 -6.59 0.20 0.06
N ASP A 68 -7.08 -0.63 -0.85
CA ASP A 68 -7.61 -1.99 -0.69
C ASP A 68 -6.45 -3.00 -0.76
N THR A 69 -6.45 -3.99 0.14
CA THR A 69 -5.38 -5.00 0.23
C THR A 69 -5.12 -5.67 -1.11
N SER A 70 -6.17 -6.13 -1.79
CA SER A 70 -6.09 -6.91 -3.02
C SER A 70 -5.97 -6.06 -4.30
N ILE A 71 -5.90 -4.74 -4.17
CA ILE A 71 -5.83 -3.83 -5.32
C ILE A 71 -4.59 -2.93 -5.17
N CYS A 72 -4.75 -1.79 -4.48
CA CYS A 72 -3.69 -0.76 -4.44
C CYS A 72 -2.50 -1.19 -3.59
N VAL A 73 -2.76 -1.86 -2.45
CA VAL A 73 -1.70 -2.32 -1.54
C VAL A 73 -0.89 -3.42 -2.21
N GLU A 74 -1.54 -4.47 -2.72
CA GLU A 74 -0.86 -5.56 -3.41
C GLU A 74 -0.11 -5.08 -4.66
N SER A 75 -0.70 -4.19 -5.47
CA SER A 75 -0.04 -3.65 -6.66
C SER A 75 1.23 -2.88 -6.30
N SER A 76 1.16 -2.03 -5.27
CA SER A 76 2.33 -1.27 -4.81
C SER A 76 3.41 -2.17 -4.21
N LEU A 77 3.02 -3.18 -3.43
CA LEU A 77 3.94 -4.13 -2.82
C LEU A 77 4.69 -4.97 -3.86
N ARG A 78 3.98 -5.46 -4.88
CA ARG A 78 4.60 -6.22 -5.97
C ARG A 78 5.58 -5.36 -6.77
N ASP A 79 5.25 -4.09 -7.02
CA ASP A 79 6.19 -3.18 -7.69
C ASP A 79 7.40 -2.90 -6.80
N ALA A 80 7.22 -2.66 -5.50
CA ALA A 80 8.33 -2.51 -4.55
C ALA A 80 9.28 -3.70 -4.59
N PHE A 81 8.74 -4.92 -4.52
CA PHE A 81 9.53 -6.14 -4.63
C PHE A 81 10.31 -6.20 -5.96
N ASN A 82 9.64 -5.89 -7.09
CA ASN A 82 10.29 -5.88 -8.41
C ASN A 82 11.37 -4.78 -8.54
N HIS A 83 11.27 -3.70 -7.77
CA HIS A 83 12.30 -2.66 -7.65
C HIS A 83 13.44 -3.03 -6.68
N GLY A 84 13.37 -4.21 -6.04
CA GLY A 84 14.41 -4.73 -5.17
C GLY A 84 14.31 -4.31 -3.71
N TYR A 85 13.14 -3.86 -3.25
CA TYR A 85 12.87 -3.61 -1.85
C TYR A 85 12.45 -4.89 -1.12
N ASP A 86 12.89 -5.04 0.12
CA ASP A 86 12.27 -5.97 1.05
C ASP A 86 10.89 -5.46 1.46
N VAL A 87 9.88 -6.34 1.49
CA VAL A 87 8.51 -5.92 1.72
C VAL A 87 7.87 -6.64 2.90
N VAL A 88 7.15 -5.89 3.72
CA VAL A 88 6.37 -6.37 4.86
C VAL A 88 4.94 -5.87 4.74
N LEU A 89 3.97 -6.75 4.88
CA LEU A 89 2.56 -6.37 4.97
C LEU A 89 2.04 -6.57 6.39
N ILE A 90 1.44 -5.52 6.96
CA ILE A 90 0.79 -5.61 8.27
C ILE A 90 -0.66 -6.06 8.06
N SER A 91 -0.94 -7.32 8.39
CA SER A 91 -2.20 -7.97 8.03
C SER A 91 -3.43 -7.36 8.70
N ASP A 92 -3.34 -6.92 9.93
CA ASP A 92 -4.43 -6.29 10.68
C ASP A 92 -4.51 -4.75 10.49
N ALA A 93 -3.57 -4.16 9.73
CA ALA A 93 -3.59 -2.77 9.31
C ALA A 93 -3.93 -2.61 7.81
N THR A 94 -4.52 -3.62 7.19
CA THR A 94 -5.00 -3.59 5.80
C THR A 94 -6.36 -4.26 5.69
N ALA A 95 -7.17 -3.83 4.73
CA ALA A 95 -8.50 -4.37 4.53
C ALA A 95 -8.90 -4.44 3.05
N SER A 96 -9.80 -5.37 2.73
CA SER A 96 -10.42 -5.48 1.41
C SER A 96 -11.92 -5.75 1.55
N ASN A 97 -12.69 -5.26 0.59
CA ASN A 97 -14.14 -5.51 0.53
C ASN A 97 -14.50 -6.99 0.30
N ASN A 98 -13.56 -7.78 -0.19
CA ASN A 98 -13.74 -9.21 -0.47
C ASN A 98 -12.75 -10.02 0.37
N GLN A 99 -13.27 -10.83 1.29
CA GLN A 99 -12.46 -11.63 2.20
C GLN A 99 -11.66 -12.74 1.51
N ASP A 100 -12.14 -13.29 0.41
CA ASP A 100 -11.40 -14.31 -0.33
C ASP A 100 -10.23 -13.68 -1.08
N HIS A 101 -10.41 -12.49 -1.65
CA HIS A 101 -9.32 -11.72 -2.25
C HIS A 101 -8.30 -11.31 -1.19
N TYR A 102 -8.75 -10.82 -0.03
CA TYR A 102 -7.87 -10.49 1.09
C TYR A 102 -6.97 -11.68 1.48
N LYS A 103 -7.57 -12.85 1.74
CA LYS A 103 -6.82 -14.06 2.12
C LYS A 103 -5.84 -14.49 1.03
N SER A 104 -6.30 -14.51 -0.23
CA SER A 104 -5.46 -14.87 -1.37
C SER A 104 -4.27 -13.93 -1.51
N THR A 105 -4.47 -12.62 -1.29
CA THR A 105 -3.37 -11.64 -1.32
C THR A 105 -2.36 -11.91 -0.21
N LEU A 106 -2.81 -12.13 1.04
CA LEU A 106 -1.89 -12.45 2.13
C LEU A 106 -1.08 -13.71 1.85
N ASP A 107 -1.71 -14.75 1.31
CA ASP A 107 -1.04 -16.01 0.96
C ASP A 107 -0.03 -15.81 -0.17
N ASN A 108 -0.37 -15.06 -1.21
CA ASN A 108 0.56 -14.74 -2.29
C ASN A 108 1.78 -13.96 -1.79
N ILE A 109 1.55 -12.95 -0.95
CA ILE A 109 2.65 -12.14 -0.42
C ILE A 109 3.56 -13.00 0.45
N ARG A 110 3.01 -13.79 1.36
CA ARG A 110 3.77 -14.67 2.26
C ARG A 110 4.61 -15.71 1.50
N ASN A 111 4.08 -16.24 0.43
CA ASN A 111 4.73 -17.32 -0.29
C ASN A 111 5.76 -16.85 -1.33
N TYR A 112 5.62 -15.62 -1.86
CA TYR A 112 6.39 -15.23 -3.05
C TYR A 112 7.09 -13.87 -2.97
N TYR A 113 6.66 -12.97 -2.08
CA TYR A 113 7.14 -11.59 -2.12
C TYR A 113 7.82 -11.12 -0.85
N GLY A 114 7.29 -11.44 0.34
CA GLY A 114 7.86 -10.93 1.57
C GLY A 114 7.15 -11.42 2.83
N LEU A 115 7.27 -10.64 3.89
CA LEU A 115 6.70 -11.01 5.17
C LEU A 115 5.26 -10.52 5.32
N VAL A 116 4.44 -11.34 5.99
CA VAL A 116 3.10 -10.96 6.43
C VAL A 116 3.02 -11.23 7.92
N MET A 117 2.78 -10.19 8.70
CA MET A 117 2.69 -10.26 10.16
C MET A 117 1.60 -9.30 10.66
N ASN A 118 1.13 -9.50 11.87
CA ASN A 118 0.25 -8.53 12.52
C ASN A 118 1.08 -7.41 13.19
N LEU A 119 0.42 -6.37 13.66
CA LEU A 119 1.08 -5.21 14.24
C LEU A 119 1.87 -5.56 15.52
N ASP A 120 1.33 -6.43 16.38
CA ASP A 120 2.00 -6.84 17.61
C ASP A 120 3.29 -7.62 17.31
N GLU A 121 3.25 -8.53 16.34
CA GLU A 121 4.43 -9.26 15.87
C GLU A 121 5.49 -8.30 15.31
N PHE A 122 5.05 -7.32 14.51
CA PHE A 122 5.94 -6.33 13.92
C PHE A 122 6.63 -5.50 15.02
N VAL A 123 5.87 -4.90 15.92
CA VAL A 123 6.42 -4.09 17.03
C VAL A 123 7.31 -4.93 17.94
N GLY A 124 6.91 -6.16 18.26
CA GLY A 124 7.69 -7.08 19.08
C GLY A 124 9.04 -7.48 18.44
N ASN A 125 9.12 -7.53 17.13
CA ASN A 125 10.38 -7.79 16.41
C ASN A 125 11.26 -6.55 16.34
N PHE A 126 10.70 -5.36 16.13
CA PHE A 126 11.45 -4.10 16.15
C PHE A 126 12.10 -3.82 17.51
N ALA A 127 11.40 -4.04 18.60
CA ALA A 127 11.92 -3.85 19.95
C ALA A 127 13.14 -4.76 20.30
N LYS A 128 13.41 -5.80 19.50
CA LYS A 128 14.59 -6.68 19.67
C LYS A 128 15.81 -6.16 18.89
N ILE A 129 15.62 -5.30 17.90
CA ILE A 129 16.72 -4.78 17.06
C ILE A 129 17.40 -3.59 17.74
N GLU A 130 16.68 -2.85 18.59
CA GLU A 130 17.21 -1.71 19.35
C GLU A 130 18.01 -2.08 20.62
N ARG A 131 18.28 -3.36 20.86
CA ARG A 131 19.06 -3.87 22.01
C ARG A 131 20.36 -4.51 21.53
#